data_e3898d02a410f6ab2a5ef6dbc22ea351
#
_entry.id   e3898d02a410f6ab2a5ef6dbc22ea351
#
_cell.length_a   1.000
_cell.length_b   1.000
_cell.length_c   1.000
_cell.angle_alpha   90.00
_cell.angle_beta   90.00
_cell.angle_gamma   90.00
#
_symmetry.space_group_name_H-M   'P 1'
#
loop_
_entity.id
_entity.type
_entity.pdbx_description
1 polymer ?
#
loop_
_entity_poly.entity_id
_entity_poly.type
_entity_poly.pdbx_seq_one_letter_code
_entity_poly.pdbx_strand_id
1 'polypeptide(L)'
;MSSFVRHEGCPKCGSSDALAIYSDGGAHCFAAGCNHHVNGGNMITQITEAAPVKACRLSMGGTVAAIPQRRLSQETCSHFGVTVEYSTTGEIIKHYYPYYKIDTNEVGSAKVREVKTKNFHTTGDVTGVGFFGQNRCTSSRYLTITEGELDALAVFEMSGASTTTKLVTQQSIR
;
A
#
# COMPACT_ATOMS: atom_id res chain seq x y z
N MET A 1 -23.56 0.59 22.76
CA MET A 1 -23.40 0.34 21.31
C MET A 1 -22.02 -0.27 21.10
N SER A 2 -21.94 -1.43 20.49
CA SER A 2 -20.66 -2.04 20.14
C SER A 2 -20.01 -1.25 19.01
N SER A 3 -18.71 -1.00 19.09
CA SER A 3 -17.93 -0.36 18.05
C SER A 3 -16.98 -1.36 17.43
N PHE A 4 -16.71 -1.22 16.14
CA PHE A 4 -15.70 -2.02 15.43
C PHE A 4 -14.31 -1.76 16.03
N VAL A 5 -13.51 -2.82 16.22
CA VAL A 5 -12.16 -2.74 16.77
C VAL A 5 -11.11 -3.06 15.71
N ARG A 6 -11.20 -4.25 15.08
CA ARG A 6 -10.22 -4.72 14.09
C ARG A 6 -10.76 -5.87 13.25
N HIS A 7 -10.02 -6.21 12.19
CA HIS A 7 -10.20 -7.43 11.42
C HIS A 7 -9.20 -8.51 11.83
N GLU A 8 -9.63 -9.77 11.77
CA GLU A 8 -8.80 -10.96 12.06
C GLU A 8 -9.08 -12.10 11.08
N GLY A 9 -8.25 -13.12 11.13
CA GLY A 9 -8.49 -14.36 10.38
C GLY A 9 -9.70 -15.12 10.92
N CYS A 10 -10.56 -15.59 10.01
CA CYS A 10 -11.73 -16.36 10.39
C CYS A 10 -11.40 -17.85 10.61
N PRO A 11 -11.59 -18.40 11.82
CA PRO A 11 -11.29 -19.81 12.10
C PRO A 11 -12.19 -20.79 11.35
N LYS A 12 -13.35 -20.33 10.87
CA LYS A 12 -14.34 -21.18 10.18
C LYS A 12 -14.06 -21.32 8.69
N CYS A 13 -13.73 -20.25 8.01
CA CYS A 13 -13.53 -20.27 6.55
C CYS A 13 -12.09 -20.07 6.12
N GLY A 14 -11.15 -19.82 7.04
CA GLY A 14 -9.73 -19.62 6.73
C GLY A 14 -9.39 -18.29 6.04
N SER A 15 -10.37 -17.40 5.87
CA SER A 15 -10.08 -16.04 5.38
C SER A 15 -9.11 -15.33 6.32
N SER A 16 -8.11 -14.64 5.78
CA SER A 16 -7.05 -14.01 6.56
C SER A 16 -7.49 -12.76 7.31
N ASP A 17 -8.59 -12.08 6.87
CA ASP A 17 -8.96 -10.75 7.34
C ASP A 17 -10.47 -10.44 7.34
N ALA A 18 -11.32 -11.43 7.06
CA ALA A 18 -12.76 -11.19 6.91
C ALA A 18 -13.55 -11.21 8.24
N LEU A 19 -12.93 -11.52 9.37
CA LEU A 19 -13.57 -11.54 10.67
C LEU A 19 -13.45 -10.18 11.35
N ALA A 20 -14.55 -9.42 11.41
CA ALA A 20 -14.60 -8.18 12.18
C ALA A 20 -14.83 -8.47 13.66
N ILE A 21 -14.02 -7.88 14.54
CA ILE A 21 -14.11 -7.95 16.00
C ILE A 21 -14.69 -6.64 16.52
N TYR A 22 -15.59 -6.73 17.50
CA TYR A 22 -16.28 -5.59 18.11
C TYR A 22 -15.92 -5.43 19.59
N SER A 23 -16.10 -4.21 20.11
CA SER A 23 -15.71 -3.83 21.48
C SER A 23 -16.46 -4.58 22.60
N ASP A 24 -17.57 -5.20 22.29
CA ASP A 24 -18.36 -6.05 23.20
C ASP A 24 -17.93 -7.54 23.19
N GLY A 25 -16.85 -7.85 22.46
CA GLY A 25 -16.38 -9.23 22.27
C GLY A 25 -17.12 -9.99 21.17
N GLY A 26 -18.06 -9.33 20.49
CA GLY A 26 -18.74 -9.89 19.32
C GLY A 26 -17.81 -9.99 18.12
N ALA A 27 -18.06 -10.95 17.24
CA ALA A 27 -17.35 -11.09 15.99
C ALA A 27 -18.28 -11.51 14.85
N HIS A 28 -18.02 -11.00 13.64
CA HIS A 28 -18.77 -11.35 12.45
C HIS A 28 -17.85 -11.48 11.23
N CYS A 29 -17.98 -12.61 10.50
CA CYS A 29 -17.21 -12.85 9.29
C CYS A 29 -17.97 -12.37 8.04
N PHE A 30 -17.33 -11.52 7.26
CA PHE A 30 -17.86 -10.96 6.01
C PHE A 30 -17.46 -11.73 4.76
N ALA A 31 -16.72 -12.85 4.88
CA ALA A 31 -16.39 -13.68 3.73
C ALA A 31 -17.67 -14.28 3.13
N ALA A 32 -17.78 -14.24 1.79
CA ALA A 32 -18.93 -14.76 1.08
C ALA A 32 -19.19 -16.23 1.45
N GLY A 33 -20.43 -16.53 1.89
CA GLY A 33 -20.85 -17.87 2.32
C GLY A 33 -20.39 -18.30 3.71
N CYS A 34 -19.67 -17.45 4.45
CA CYS A 34 -19.28 -17.73 5.82
C CYS A 34 -20.25 -17.08 6.81
N ASN A 35 -20.99 -17.91 7.54
CA ASN A 35 -21.92 -17.44 8.58
C ASN A 35 -21.31 -17.54 9.99
N HIS A 36 -19.98 -17.31 10.11
CA HIS A 36 -19.35 -17.28 11.43
C HIS A 36 -19.70 -16.00 12.16
N HIS A 37 -20.37 -16.15 13.29
CA HIS A 37 -20.79 -15.06 14.15
C HIS A 37 -20.59 -15.45 15.62
N VAL A 38 -20.06 -14.54 16.41
CA VAL A 38 -19.93 -14.65 17.87
C VAL A 38 -20.71 -13.51 18.49
N ASN A 39 -21.67 -13.85 19.34
CA ASN A 39 -22.43 -12.83 20.06
C ASN A 39 -21.55 -12.17 21.13
N GLY A 40 -21.54 -10.85 21.16
CA GLY A 40 -20.94 -10.08 22.24
C GLY A 40 -21.67 -10.31 23.55
N GLY A 41 -21.01 -10.85 24.53
CA GLY A 41 -21.49 -11.04 25.89
C GLY A 41 -20.32 -10.93 26.83
N ASN A 42 -20.43 -9.99 27.77
CA ASN A 42 -19.52 -9.68 28.86
C ASN A 42 -18.47 -10.77 29.17
N MET A 43 -17.37 -10.78 28.43
CA MET A 43 -16.10 -11.29 28.91
C MET A 43 -15.06 -10.19 28.74
N ILE A 44 -14.81 -9.48 29.83
CA ILE A 44 -13.56 -8.79 30.05
C ILE A 44 -12.49 -9.89 30.08
N THR A 45 -12.06 -10.32 28.90
CA THR A 45 -10.87 -11.15 28.78
C THR A 45 -9.84 -10.24 28.12
N GLN A 46 -8.93 -9.79 28.96
CA GLN A 46 -7.62 -9.21 28.66
C GLN A 46 -7.44 -8.87 27.18
N ILE A 47 -7.55 -7.57 26.88
CA ILE A 47 -6.90 -6.98 25.72
C ILE A 47 -5.42 -7.29 25.92
N THR A 48 -4.97 -8.42 25.41
CA THR A 48 -3.56 -8.60 25.13
C THR A 48 -3.23 -7.46 24.18
N GLU A 49 -2.47 -6.49 24.69
CA GLU A 49 -1.84 -5.49 23.85
C GLU A 49 -1.35 -6.21 22.60
N ALA A 50 -1.85 -5.76 21.45
CA ALA A 50 -1.37 -6.27 20.19
C ALA A 50 0.15 -6.20 20.27
N ALA A 51 0.80 -7.37 20.18
CA ALA A 51 2.25 -7.44 20.19
C ALA A 51 2.74 -6.35 19.22
N PRO A 52 3.73 -5.52 19.62
CA PRO A 52 4.16 -4.42 18.79
C PRO A 52 4.43 -4.97 17.40
N VAL A 53 3.67 -4.49 16.41
CA VAL A 53 3.88 -4.85 15.02
C VAL A 53 5.35 -4.57 14.79
N LYS A 54 6.15 -5.63 14.62
CA LYS A 54 7.58 -5.50 14.39
C LYS A 54 7.72 -4.53 13.24
N ALA A 55 8.21 -3.32 13.53
CA ALA A 55 8.40 -2.29 12.53
C ALA A 55 9.22 -2.93 11.40
N CYS A 56 8.58 -3.21 10.28
CA CYS A 56 9.27 -3.81 9.16
C CYS A 56 10.29 -2.77 8.70
N ARG A 57 11.58 -3.13 8.75
CA ARG A 57 12.65 -2.23 8.36
C ARG A 57 12.40 -1.78 6.91
N LEU A 58 12.47 -0.48 6.67
CA LEU A 58 12.42 0.05 5.30
C LEU A 58 13.50 -0.62 4.46
N SER A 59 13.08 -1.27 3.40
CA SER A 59 13.97 -1.89 2.41
C SER A 59 13.55 -1.41 1.04
N MET A 60 14.35 -0.53 0.46
CA MET A 60 14.28 -0.17 -0.94
C MET A 60 15.51 -0.73 -1.63
N GLY A 61 15.29 -1.56 -2.63
CA GLY A 61 16.34 -2.14 -3.44
C GLY A 61 16.40 -1.54 -4.84
N GLY A 62 17.36 -2.02 -5.63
CA GLY A 62 17.46 -1.72 -7.05
C GLY A 62 17.97 -0.31 -7.37
N THR A 63 17.74 0.09 -8.63
CA THR A 63 18.17 1.36 -9.19
C THR A 63 17.04 2.03 -9.94
N VAL A 64 17.12 3.36 -10.10
CA VAL A 64 16.18 4.10 -10.95
C VAL A 64 16.46 3.74 -12.41
N ALA A 65 15.46 3.16 -13.07
CA ALA A 65 15.54 2.80 -14.48
C ALA A 65 14.16 2.83 -15.15
N ALA A 66 14.15 2.81 -16.47
CA ALA A 66 12.92 2.68 -17.25
C ALA A 66 12.23 1.33 -17.00
N ILE A 67 10.92 1.27 -17.18
CA ILE A 67 10.12 0.03 -17.18
C ILE A 67 9.55 -0.18 -18.59
N PRO A 68 10.34 -0.76 -19.51
CA PRO A 68 9.97 -0.82 -20.93
C PRO A 68 8.68 -1.59 -21.19
N GLN A 69 8.41 -2.66 -20.41
CA GLN A 69 7.18 -3.46 -20.51
C GLN A 69 5.91 -2.64 -20.24
N ARG A 70 6.07 -1.47 -19.59
CA ARG A 70 4.99 -0.53 -19.28
C ARG A 70 5.12 0.78 -20.06
N ARG A 71 6.12 0.89 -20.95
CA ARG A 71 6.44 2.11 -21.71
C ARG A 71 6.67 3.32 -20.82
N LEU A 72 7.31 3.10 -19.66
CA LEU A 72 7.66 4.14 -18.71
C LEU A 72 9.14 4.48 -18.85
N SER A 73 9.43 5.76 -18.98
CA SER A 73 10.80 6.28 -19.08
C SER A 73 11.50 6.24 -17.72
N GLN A 74 12.82 6.29 -17.75
CA GLN A 74 13.63 6.47 -16.55
C GLN A 74 13.35 7.81 -15.88
N GLU A 75 13.03 8.85 -16.65
CA GLU A 75 12.70 10.18 -16.15
C GLU A 75 11.43 10.12 -15.29
N THR A 76 10.39 9.48 -15.77
CA THR A 76 9.16 9.25 -15.00
C THR A 76 9.43 8.48 -13.72
N CYS A 77 10.18 7.38 -13.79
CA CYS A 77 10.56 6.61 -12.59
C CYS A 77 11.36 7.46 -11.60
N SER A 78 12.31 8.26 -12.08
CA SER A 78 13.11 9.17 -11.26
C SER A 78 12.25 10.23 -10.58
N HIS A 79 11.28 10.81 -11.30
CA HIS A 79 10.39 11.82 -10.77
C HIS A 79 9.63 11.33 -9.52
N PHE A 80 9.16 10.07 -9.52
CA PHE A 80 8.45 9.48 -8.40
C PHE A 80 9.34 8.72 -7.40
N GLY A 81 10.64 8.60 -7.68
CA GLY A 81 11.59 7.84 -6.86
C GLY A 81 11.42 6.31 -6.98
N VAL A 82 10.80 5.85 -8.06
CA VAL A 82 10.59 4.42 -8.31
C VAL A 82 11.90 3.76 -8.73
N THR A 83 12.20 2.62 -8.09
CA THR A 83 13.38 1.80 -8.43
C THR A 83 12.97 0.42 -8.91
N VAL A 84 13.85 -0.23 -9.67
CA VAL A 84 13.66 -1.58 -10.16
C VAL A 84 14.85 -2.46 -9.80
N GLU A 85 14.58 -3.71 -9.50
CA GLU A 85 15.58 -4.74 -9.22
C GLU A 85 15.65 -5.71 -10.41
N TYR A 86 16.87 -6.02 -10.83
CA TYR A 86 17.12 -6.93 -11.93
C TYR A 86 17.55 -8.31 -11.42
N SER A 87 17.16 -9.33 -12.17
CA SER A 87 17.72 -10.67 -12.03
C SER A 87 19.16 -10.71 -12.55
N THR A 88 19.84 -11.81 -12.32
CA THR A 88 21.17 -12.09 -12.92
C THR A 88 21.13 -12.17 -14.45
N THR A 89 19.96 -12.38 -15.04
CA THR A 89 19.73 -12.41 -16.51
C THR A 89 19.37 -11.04 -17.10
N GLY A 90 19.30 -9.97 -16.27
CA GLY A 90 18.96 -8.62 -16.72
C GLY A 90 17.46 -8.33 -16.87
N GLU A 91 16.59 -9.22 -16.39
CA GLU A 91 15.15 -8.98 -16.38
C GLU A 91 14.73 -8.23 -15.12
N ILE A 92 13.78 -7.30 -15.22
CA ILE A 92 13.20 -6.64 -14.06
C ILE A 92 12.34 -7.65 -13.29
N ILE A 93 12.69 -7.89 -12.02
CA ILE A 93 12.01 -8.84 -11.14
C ILE A 93 11.16 -8.16 -10.07
N LYS A 94 11.52 -6.95 -9.66
CA LYS A 94 10.74 -6.18 -8.68
C LYS A 94 10.68 -4.70 -9.04
N HIS A 95 9.59 -4.07 -8.65
CA HIS A 95 9.41 -2.63 -8.61
C HIS A 95 9.25 -2.18 -7.16
N TYR A 96 9.85 -1.07 -6.78
CA TYR A 96 9.75 -0.43 -5.48
C TYR A 96 9.10 0.95 -5.64
N TYR A 97 7.97 1.16 -4.98
CA TYR A 97 7.21 2.41 -5.00
C TYR A 97 7.33 3.08 -3.63
N PRO A 98 8.06 4.20 -3.51
CA PRO A 98 8.23 4.89 -2.23
C PRO A 98 6.98 5.65 -1.82
N TYR A 99 6.68 5.60 -0.53
CA TYR A 99 5.66 6.42 0.11
C TYR A 99 6.32 7.34 1.12
N TYR A 100 6.01 8.61 1.03
CA TYR A 100 6.67 9.66 1.80
C TYR A 100 5.82 10.07 2.99
N LYS A 101 6.46 10.34 4.13
CA LYS A 101 5.79 10.92 5.31
C LYS A 101 5.33 12.33 4.99
N ILE A 102 4.12 12.67 5.45
CA ILE A 102 3.48 13.96 5.13
C ILE A 102 4.22 15.11 5.81
N ASP A 103 4.73 14.88 7.01
CA ASP A 103 5.38 15.89 7.84
C ASP A 103 6.85 16.16 7.46
N THR A 104 7.61 15.10 7.17
CA THR A 104 9.07 15.20 6.93
C THR A 104 9.46 15.10 5.45
N ASN A 105 8.54 14.61 4.60
CA ASN A 105 8.83 14.29 3.20
C ASN A 105 9.96 13.26 3.01
N GLU A 106 10.23 12.46 4.05
CA GLU A 106 11.15 11.34 3.98
C GLU A 106 10.41 10.08 3.57
N VAL A 107 11.12 9.11 2.99
CA VAL A 107 10.51 7.80 2.66
C VAL A 107 10.22 7.05 3.96
N GLY A 108 8.95 6.88 4.28
CA GLY A 108 8.50 6.13 5.44
C GLY A 108 8.29 4.64 5.14
N SER A 109 7.75 4.34 3.97
CA SER A 109 7.50 2.96 3.54
C SER A 109 7.70 2.81 2.04
N ALA A 110 7.77 1.57 1.58
CA ALA A 110 7.78 1.24 0.17
C ALA A 110 6.88 0.04 -0.10
N LYS A 111 6.07 0.13 -1.15
CA LYS A 111 5.35 -1.00 -1.69
C LYS A 111 6.22 -1.69 -2.73
N VAL A 112 6.43 -2.97 -2.54
CA VAL A 112 7.26 -3.82 -3.41
C VAL A 112 6.35 -4.71 -4.24
N ARG A 113 6.50 -4.66 -5.55
CA ARG A 113 5.78 -5.52 -6.48
C ARG A 113 6.74 -6.52 -7.09
N GLU A 114 6.45 -7.80 -6.97
CA GLU A 114 7.08 -8.86 -7.73
C GLU A 114 6.47 -8.93 -9.14
N VAL A 115 7.29 -8.77 -10.17
CA VAL A 115 6.80 -8.65 -11.56
C VAL A 115 6.17 -9.96 -12.05
N LYS A 116 6.79 -11.10 -11.76
CA LYS A 116 6.37 -12.42 -12.25
C LYS A 116 5.09 -12.92 -11.57
N THR A 117 5.05 -12.87 -10.25
CA THR A 117 3.93 -13.39 -9.45
C THR A 117 2.81 -12.37 -9.30
N LYS A 118 3.09 -11.09 -9.56
CA LYS A 118 2.23 -9.94 -9.30
C LYS A 118 1.89 -9.76 -7.81
N ASN A 119 2.62 -10.40 -6.92
CA ASN A 119 2.47 -10.24 -5.48
C ASN A 119 2.98 -8.88 -5.03
N PHE A 120 2.40 -8.41 -3.93
CA PHE A 120 2.79 -7.16 -3.28
C PHE A 120 3.10 -7.41 -1.81
N HIS A 121 4.06 -6.68 -1.29
CA HIS A 121 4.27 -6.52 0.13
C HIS A 121 4.76 -5.10 0.43
N THR A 122 4.62 -4.67 1.67
CA THR A 122 5.07 -3.35 2.12
C THR A 122 6.25 -3.50 3.06
N THR A 123 7.23 -2.61 2.94
CA THR A 123 8.37 -2.48 3.84
C THR A 123 8.36 -1.10 4.49
N GLY A 124 8.96 -0.97 5.67
CA GLY A 124 9.00 0.29 6.40
C GLY A 124 7.77 0.55 7.27
N ASP A 125 7.65 1.78 7.74
CA ASP A 125 6.58 2.24 8.61
C ASP A 125 5.54 3.00 7.79
N VAL A 126 4.32 2.46 7.74
CA VAL A 126 3.20 3.06 7.00
C VAL A 126 2.50 4.18 7.78
N THR A 127 2.89 4.41 9.03
CA THR A 127 2.28 5.45 9.87
C THR A 127 2.66 6.84 9.36
N GLY A 128 1.66 7.67 9.10
CA GLY A 128 1.87 9.05 8.67
C GLY A 128 2.41 9.23 7.25
N VAL A 129 2.42 8.16 6.43
CA VAL A 129 2.75 8.30 5.00
C VAL A 129 1.53 8.80 4.22
N GLY A 130 1.78 9.62 3.20
CA GLY A 130 0.77 10.09 2.25
C GLY A 130 0.49 9.06 1.15
N PHE A 131 -0.32 9.49 0.18
CA PHE A 131 -0.53 8.69 -1.04
C PHE A 131 0.72 8.69 -1.93
N PHE A 132 0.86 7.66 -2.76
CA PHE A 132 1.93 7.62 -3.75
C PHE A 132 1.87 8.84 -4.68
N GLY A 133 2.98 9.56 -4.81
CA GLY A 133 3.06 10.78 -5.60
C GLY A 133 2.51 12.05 -4.92
N GLN A 134 1.91 11.96 -3.74
CA GLN A 134 1.36 13.13 -3.03
C GLN A 134 2.42 14.19 -2.75
N ASN A 135 3.62 13.79 -2.41
CA ASN A 135 4.76 14.69 -2.16
C ASN A 135 5.19 15.49 -3.40
N ARG A 136 4.72 15.09 -4.59
CA ARG A 136 4.94 15.81 -5.86
C ARG A 136 3.80 16.76 -6.19
N CYS A 137 2.71 16.72 -5.41
CA CYS A 137 1.58 17.61 -5.56
C CYS A 137 1.89 19.00 -4.99
N THR A 138 2.38 19.91 -5.82
CA THR A 138 2.52 21.35 -5.53
C THR A 138 1.26 22.10 -6.02
N SER A 139 1.19 23.43 -6.01
CA SER A 139 0.04 24.18 -6.49
C SER A 139 -0.22 23.95 -7.99
N SER A 140 -1.26 23.21 -8.34
CA SER A 140 -1.70 22.94 -9.73
C SER A 140 -3.17 23.23 -9.90
N ARG A 141 -3.56 23.46 -11.15
CA ARG A 141 -4.96 23.69 -11.52
C ARG A 141 -5.79 22.40 -11.47
N TYR A 142 -5.18 21.27 -11.73
CA TYR A 142 -5.85 19.96 -11.78
C TYR A 142 -5.12 18.94 -10.91
N LEU A 143 -5.89 18.05 -10.29
CA LEU A 143 -5.41 16.87 -9.57
C LEU A 143 -6.02 15.65 -10.26
N THR A 144 -5.18 14.70 -10.67
CA THR A 144 -5.62 13.40 -11.17
C THR A 144 -5.39 12.35 -10.10
N ILE A 145 -6.42 11.60 -9.78
CA ILE A 145 -6.37 10.48 -8.83
C ILE A 145 -6.46 9.19 -9.62
N THR A 146 -5.55 8.25 -9.36
CA THR A 146 -5.51 6.93 -10.00
C THR A 146 -5.62 5.82 -8.96
N GLU A 147 -5.97 4.59 -9.38
CA GLU A 147 -6.09 3.45 -8.48
C GLU A 147 -4.74 2.82 -8.13
N GLY A 148 -3.76 2.87 -9.03
CA GLY A 148 -2.48 2.20 -8.87
C GLY A 148 -1.27 3.07 -9.18
N GLU A 149 -0.12 2.67 -8.62
CA GLU A 149 1.14 3.39 -8.81
C GLU A 149 1.56 3.41 -10.29
N LEU A 150 1.41 2.28 -11.01
CA LEU A 150 1.71 2.22 -12.44
C LEU A 150 0.80 3.12 -13.27
N ASP A 151 -0.46 3.29 -12.86
CA ASP A 151 -1.40 4.16 -13.55
C ASP A 151 -1.01 5.62 -13.35
N ALA A 152 -0.54 6.00 -12.15
CA ALA A 152 -0.01 7.32 -11.89
C ALA A 152 1.21 7.63 -12.76
N LEU A 153 2.17 6.68 -12.84
CA LEU A 153 3.33 6.85 -13.72
C LEU A 153 2.91 6.96 -15.20
N ALA A 154 1.95 6.14 -15.65
CA ALA A 154 1.47 6.16 -17.02
C ALA A 154 0.80 7.48 -17.40
N VAL A 155 -0.04 8.03 -16.54
CA VAL A 155 -0.67 9.34 -16.77
C VAL A 155 0.39 10.46 -16.80
N PHE A 156 1.39 10.41 -15.92
CA PHE A 156 2.49 11.37 -15.94
C PHE A 156 3.31 11.28 -17.23
N GLU A 157 3.66 10.06 -17.66
CA GLU A 157 4.36 9.81 -18.92
C GLU A 157 3.59 10.37 -20.11
N MET A 158 2.26 10.11 -20.18
CA MET A 158 1.41 10.61 -21.27
C MET A 158 1.23 12.12 -21.26
N SER A 159 1.25 12.75 -20.09
CA SER A 159 1.10 14.21 -19.97
C SER A 159 2.38 14.98 -20.34
N GLY A 160 3.46 14.30 -20.66
CA GLY A 160 4.72 14.90 -21.08
C GLY A 160 5.40 15.71 -19.97
N ALA A 161 5.33 15.24 -18.73
CA ALA A 161 5.89 15.92 -17.56
C ALA A 161 5.39 17.37 -17.37
N SER A 162 4.26 17.71 -18.00
CA SER A 162 3.67 19.05 -17.91
C SER A 162 3.27 19.35 -16.46
N THR A 163 3.70 20.49 -15.95
CA THR A 163 3.46 21.01 -14.60
C THR A 163 1.98 21.29 -14.27
N THR A 164 1.08 21.01 -15.19
CA THR A 164 -0.34 21.37 -15.10
C THR A 164 -1.22 20.31 -14.43
N THR A 165 -0.77 19.05 -14.39
CA THR A 165 -1.53 17.93 -13.83
C THR A 165 -0.75 17.24 -12.74
N LYS A 166 -1.38 17.00 -11.62
CA LYS A 166 -0.78 16.29 -10.47
C LYS A 166 -1.46 14.97 -10.23
N LEU A 167 -0.67 14.01 -9.80
CA LEU A 167 -1.03 12.62 -9.73
C LEU A 167 -0.88 12.10 -8.31
N VAL A 168 -1.94 11.54 -7.79
CA VAL A 168 -2.00 10.86 -6.48
C VAL A 168 -2.68 9.53 -6.68
N THR A 169 -2.19 8.47 -6.09
CA THR A 169 -2.90 7.20 -6.05
C THR A 169 -3.69 7.06 -4.76
N GLN A 170 -4.95 6.69 -4.89
CA GLN A 170 -5.79 6.31 -3.75
C GLN A 170 -5.67 4.80 -3.53
N GLN A 171 -4.54 4.34 -3.00
CA GLN A 171 -4.46 2.96 -2.54
C GLN A 171 -4.26 2.95 -1.03
N SER A 172 -5.22 2.34 -0.32
CA SER A 172 -5.01 1.97 1.07
C SER A 172 -3.88 0.95 1.12
N ILE A 173 -2.82 1.26 1.83
CA ILE A 173 -1.81 0.28 2.21
C ILE A 173 -2.51 -0.65 3.20
N ARG A 174 -2.95 -1.81 2.72
CA ARG A 174 -3.48 -2.89 3.56
C ARG A 174 -2.35 -3.82 3.96
#